data_d0365818331261a306ba6a112368d618
#
_entry.id   d0365818331261a306ba6a112368d618
#
_cell.length_a   1.000
_cell.length_b   1.000
_cell.length_c   1.000
_cell.angle_alpha   90.00
_cell.angle_beta   90.00
_cell.angle_gamma   90.00
#
_symmetry.space_group_name_H-M   'P 1'
#
loop_
_entity.id
_entity.type
_entity.pdbx_description
1 polymer ?
#
loop_
_entity_poly.entity_id
_entity_poly.type
_entity_poly.pdbx_seq_one_letter_code
_entity_poly.pdbx_strand_id
1 'polypeptide(L)'
;MNRLGPLRHRAYRLVWLGRATSSVGDRLIFIAFAFAVIHVGGKATDLGLILAAGTGVRIVFLLAGGVWADRLPRQLVMLTADGVRGAVELVLALLLVTNHATLWQLAAGYVVHSAAAWVFGPASEGLVPQLVPREEIQQANALLELTQNAPAIFGPALSGVLIAVFHNTGWVFLIDAVTFGVSTVCLALVRLPPREPREQESFFRELTTGWRAVRSRDWYWQNLISHALWNFGFPFFQVLGPIVATQHLGGAKAWGFISGASGLGYVLGSVLVLRWKPSRPLVVGNVGLVLGGVPLLLLAKPTGTWPIAAGLFASSFGLALLNTLWWSVVQARVPEDVLSRVSSWDWLISLVINPVGLAVAGPIATAVGVRTALLVAAAVVAVPNALVCFLPSVRRVEREPEPVPAT
;
A
#
# COMPACT_ATOMS: atom_id res chain seq x y z
N MET A 1 -18.72 19.79 22.88
CA MET A 1 -17.92 18.78 22.15
C MET A 1 -16.78 18.33 23.05
N ASN A 2 -16.76 17.06 23.46
CA ASN A 2 -15.71 16.51 24.32
C ASN A 2 -14.38 16.51 23.53
N ARG A 3 -13.37 17.23 24.01
CA ARG A 3 -12.07 17.43 23.30
C ARG A 3 -11.28 16.13 23.03
N LEU A 4 -11.64 15.02 23.68
CA LEU A 4 -10.93 13.73 23.54
C LEU A 4 -11.61 12.74 22.58
N GLY A 5 -12.88 12.95 22.18
CA GLY A 5 -13.60 12.05 21.28
C GLY A 5 -13.42 10.55 21.62
N PRO A 6 -13.16 9.68 20.62
CA PRO A 6 -12.98 8.25 20.81
C PRO A 6 -11.84 7.85 21.76
N LEU A 7 -10.82 8.70 21.93
CA LEU A 7 -9.67 8.44 22.82
C LEU A 7 -10.03 8.39 24.31
N ARG A 8 -11.23 8.84 24.70
CA ARG A 8 -11.73 8.68 26.07
C ARG A 8 -11.98 7.22 26.44
N HIS A 9 -12.29 6.37 25.44
CA HIS A 9 -12.51 4.94 25.65
C HIS A 9 -11.17 4.21 25.78
N ARG A 10 -10.90 3.61 26.97
CA ARG A 10 -9.62 2.96 27.27
C ARG A 10 -9.24 1.90 26.21
N ALA A 11 -10.20 1.05 25.82
CA ALA A 11 -9.96 -0.01 24.84
C ALA A 11 -9.57 0.56 23.47
N TYR A 12 -10.30 1.58 22.98
CA TYR A 12 -9.96 2.25 21.73
C TYR A 12 -8.58 2.94 21.79
N ARG A 13 -8.29 3.66 22.89
CA ARG A 13 -7.00 4.34 23.09
C ARG A 13 -5.82 3.37 23.06
N LEU A 14 -5.94 2.18 23.65
CA LEU A 14 -4.90 1.14 23.60
C LEU A 14 -4.69 0.64 22.16
N VAL A 15 -5.76 0.30 21.45
CA VAL A 15 -5.68 -0.13 20.03
C VAL A 15 -5.09 0.99 19.18
N TRP A 16 -5.52 2.24 19.38
CA TRP A 16 -5.00 3.39 18.64
C TRP A 16 -3.50 3.61 18.89
N LEU A 17 -3.05 3.58 20.16
CA LEU A 17 -1.62 3.71 20.51
C LEU A 17 -0.78 2.58 19.89
N GLY A 18 -1.23 1.33 20.00
CA GLY A 18 -0.55 0.19 19.37
C GLY A 18 -0.40 0.39 17.87
N ARG A 19 -1.49 0.75 17.17
CA ARG A 19 -1.47 1.00 15.73
C ARG A 19 -0.66 2.24 15.34
N ALA A 20 -0.69 3.29 16.14
CA ALA A 20 0.10 4.49 15.89
C ALA A 20 1.60 4.19 15.94
N THR A 21 2.04 3.42 16.94
CA THR A 21 3.45 3.03 17.04
C THR A 21 3.87 2.07 15.93
N SER A 22 3.12 0.99 15.69
CA SER A 22 3.47 0.02 14.66
C SER A 22 3.43 0.60 13.24
N SER A 23 2.53 1.54 12.95
CA SER A 23 2.51 2.19 11.64
C SER A 23 3.75 3.05 11.35
N VAL A 24 4.39 3.62 12.36
CA VAL A 24 5.68 4.31 12.20
C VAL A 24 6.76 3.30 11.83
N GLY A 25 6.86 2.19 12.56
CA GLY A 25 7.81 1.13 12.31
C GLY A 25 7.67 0.54 10.90
N ASP A 26 6.45 0.19 10.49
CA ASP A 26 6.15 -0.30 9.13
C ASP A 26 6.68 0.63 8.02
N ARG A 27 6.60 1.95 8.21
CA ARG A 27 7.10 2.92 7.22
C ARG A 27 8.62 3.04 7.23
N LEU A 28 9.26 2.80 8.37
CA LEU A 28 10.72 2.73 8.47
C LEU A 28 11.26 1.48 7.75
N ILE A 29 10.65 0.31 7.99
CA ILE A 29 11.05 -0.96 7.39
C ILE A 29 10.96 -0.94 5.87
N PHE A 30 9.99 -0.24 5.28
CA PHE A 30 9.84 -0.17 3.83
C PHE A 30 11.13 0.23 3.10
N ILE A 31 11.91 1.17 3.64
CA ILE A 31 13.21 1.57 3.10
C ILE A 31 14.31 0.62 3.56
N ALA A 32 14.36 0.33 4.87
CA ALA A 32 15.42 -0.46 5.48
C ALA A 32 15.53 -1.86 4.87
N PHE A 33 14.40 -2.47 4.51
CA PHE A 33 14.37 -3.81 3.92
C PHE A 33 15.11 -3.89 2.59
N ALA A 34 14.86 -2.94 1.67
CA ALA A 34 15.53 -2.92 0.37
C ALA A 34 17.05 -2.77 0.55
N PHE A 35 17.48 -1.90 1.47
CA PHE A 35 18.90 -1.71 1.75
C PHE A 35 19.51 -2.86 2.55
N ALA A 36 18.76 -3.59 3.37
CA ALA A 36 19.21 -4.82 4.02
C ALA A 36 19.52 -5.91 2.97
N VAL A 37 18.63 -6.09 1.98
CA VAL A 37 18.86 -7.02 0.86
C VAL A 37 20.14 -6.64 0.10
N ILE A 38 20.34 -5.37 -0.23
CA ILE A 38 21.55 -4.90 -0.91
C ILE A 38 22.79 -5.11 -0.04
N HIS A 39 22.71 -4.84 1.26
CA HIS A 39 23.82 -4.97 2.21
C HIS A 39 24.35 -6.42 2.31
N VAL A 40 23.46 -7.41 2.27
CA VAL A 40 23.83 -8.85 2.27
C VAL A 40 24.26 -9.36 0.88
N GLY A 41 24.48 -8.47 -0.09
CA GLY A 41 24.92 -8.82 -1.44
C GLY A 41 23.82 -9.18 -2.43
N GLY A 42 22.55 -8.96 -2.07
CA GLY A 42 21.41 -9.20 -2.95
C GLY A 42 21.37 -8.23 -4.13
N LYS A 43 20.90 -8.73 -5.26
CA LYS A 43 20.73 -8.01 -6.53
C LYS A 43 19.27 -7.56 -6.71
N ALA A 44 19.02 -6.78 -7.78
CA ALA A 44 17.67 -6.36 -8.15
C ALA A 44 16.69 -7.55 -8.32
N THR A 45 17.17 -8.67 -8.88
CA THR A 45 16.37 -9.90 -9.02
C THR A 45 15.94 -10.44 -7.66
N ASP A 46 16.87 -10.51 -6.70
CA ASP A 46 16.60 -11.03 -5.36
C ASP A 46 15.58 -10.14 -4.64
N LEU A 47 15.79 -8.82 -4.66
CA LEU A 47 14.86 -7.87 -4.08
C LEU A 47 13.46 -7.98 -4.72
N GLY A 48 13.40 -8.04 -6.05
CA GLY A 48 12.13 -8.17 -6.77
C GLY A 48 11.38 -9.46 -6.43
N LEU A 49 12.09 -10.61 -6.37
CA LEU A 49 11.49 -11.90 -6.02
C LEU A 49 11.00 -11.94 -4.57
N ILE A 50 11.76 -11.38 -3.62
CA ILE A 50 11.36 -11.31 -2.22
C ILE A 50 10.10 -10.44 -2.05
N LEU A 51 10.07 -9.26 -2.66
CA LEU A 51 8.91 -8.39 -2.64
C LEU A 51 7.69 -9.03 -3.31
N ALA A 52 7.92 -9.74 -4.43
CA ALA A 52 6.87 -10.48 -5.13
C ALA A 52 6.30 -11.61 -4.26
N ALA A 53 7.16 -12.37 -3.56
CA ALA A 53 6.74 -13.44 -2.65
C ALA A 53 5.87 -12.90 -1.51
N GLY A 54 6.28 -11.81 -0.85
CA GLY A 54 5.50 -11.18 0.20
C GLY A 54 4.15 -10.63 -0.30
N THR A 55 4.13 -10.04 -1.50
CA THR A 55 2.87 -9.58 -2.12
C THR A 55 2.02 -10.76 -2.59
N GLY A 56 2.63 -11.84 -3.07
CA GLY A 56 1.94 -13.07 -3.49
C GLY A 56 1.21 -13.77 -2.32
N VAL A 57 1.80 -13.77 -1.14
CA VAL A 57 1.15 -14.27 0.09
C VAL A 57 -0.17 -13.55 0.35
N ARG A 58 -0.28 -12.27 0.04
CA ARG A 58 -1.52 -11.50 0.11
C ARG A 58 -2.65 -12.15 -0.69
N ILE A 59 -2.35 -12.61 -1.91
CA ILE A 59 -3.35 -13.23 -2.79
C ILE A 59 -3.86 -14.52 -2.17
N VAL A 60 -2.95 -15.35 -1.61
CA VAL A 60 -3.31 -16.59 -0.92
C VAL A 60 -4.22 -16.31 0.27
N PHE A 61 -3.88 -15.31 1.11
CA PHE A 61 -4.70 -14.95 2.27
C PHE A 61 -6.00 -14.24 1.91
N LEU A 62 -6.07 -13.51 0.79
CA LEU A 62 -7.32 -12.95 0.29
C LEU A 62 -8.31 -14.06 -0.12
N LEU A 63 -7.82 -15.12 -0.75
CA LEU A 63 -8.62 -16.25 -1.21
C LEU A 63 -8.98 -17.22 -0.07
N ALA A 64 -8.07 -17.44 0.87
CA ALA A 64 -8.25 -18.37 1.98
C ALA A 64 -8.76 -17.71 3.28
N GLY A 65 -8.48 -16.43 3.47
CA GLY A 65 -8.65 -15.72 4.75
C GLY A 65 -10.09 -15.47 5.16
N GLY A 66 -11.04 -15.43 4.21
CA GLY A 66 -12.46 -15.29 4.52
C GLY A 66 -13.00 -16.40 5.43
N VAL A 67 -12.39 -17.59 5.35
CA VAL A 67 -12.81 -18.76 6.15
C VAL A 67 -12.18 -18.76 7.57
N TRP A 68 -11.00 -18.18 7.75
CA TRP A 68 -10.25 -18.27 9.00
C TRP A 68 -10.44 -17.07 9.92
N ALA A 69 -10.55 -15.85 9.36
CA ALA A 69 -10.66 -14.62 10.15
C ALA A 69 -11.93 -14.52 10.99
N ASP A 70 -13.01 -15.23 10.61
CA ASP A 70 -14.28 -15.17 11.34
C ASP A 70 -14.41 -16.23 12.47
N ARG A 71 -13.50 -17.21 12.52
CA ARG A 71 -13.53 -18.28 13.54
C ARG A 71 -12.76 -17.94 14.81
N LEU A 72 -11.85 -16.97 14.76
CA LEU A 72 -11.00 -16.61 15.90
C LEU A 72 -11.38 -15.23 16.47
N PRO A 73 -11.21 -15.01 17.77
CA PRO A 73 -11.37 -13.69 18.37
C PRO A 73 -10.44 -12.67 17.68
N ARG A 74 -10.99 -11.59 17.14
CA ARG A 74 -10.23 -10.57 16.39
C ARG A 74 -9.02 -10.03 17.15
N GLN A 75 -9.17 -9.81 18.46
CA GLN A 75 -8.08 -9.38 19.32
C GLN A 75 -6.93 -10.40 19.33
N LEU A 76 -7.24 -11.69 19.42
CA LEU A 76 -6.21 -12.75 19.42
C LEU A 76 -5.48 -12.82 18.07
N VAL A 77 -6.23 -12.67 16.97
CA VAL A 77 -5.66 -12.62 15.61
C VAL A 77 -4.69 -11.43 15.48
N MET A 78 -5.09 -10.25 15.93
CA MET A 78 -4.22 -9.07 15.90
C MET A 78 -3.00 -9.20 16.80
N LEU A 79 -3.19 -9.71 18.03
CA LEU A 79 -2.11 -9.91 18.99
C LEU A 79 -1.08 -10.92 18.49
N THR A 80 -1.53 -12.06 17.94
CA THR A 80 -0.62 -13.07 17.37
C THR A 80 0.10 -12.54 16.12
N ALA A 81 -0.60 -11.78 15.27
CA ALA A 81 0.00 -11.19 14.07
C ALA A 81 1.11 -10.20 14.42
N ASP A 82 0.86 -9.26 15.34
CA ASP A 82 1.87 -8.29 15.78
C ASP A 82 3.00 -8.96 16.56
N GLY A 83 2.68 -9.97 17.39
CA GLY A 83 3.69 -10.77 18.08
C GLY A 83 4.64 -11.49 17.12
N VAL A 84 4.10 -12.12 16.07
CA VAL A 84 4.90 -12.78 15.02
C VAL A 84 5.75 -11.76 14.26
N ARG A 85 5.16 -10.62 13.86
CA ARG A 85 5.89 -9.55 13.16
C ARG A 85 7.03 -9.02 14.01
N GLY A 86 6.76 -8.68 15.28
CA GLY A 86 7.80 -8.21 16.20
C GLY A 86 8.91 -9.24 16.45
N ALA A 87 8.58 -10.52 16.58
CA ALA A 87 9.58 -11.58 16.73
C ALA A 87 10.46 -11.74 15.47
N VAL A 88 9.87 -11.71 14.29
CA VAL A 88 10.59 -11.76 13.00
C VAL A 88 11.52 -10.56 12.87
N GLU A 89 11.01 -9.34 13.11
CA GLU A 89 11.80 -8.11 13.02
C GLU A 89 12.97 -8.12 14.04
N LEU A 90 12.74 -8.63 15.25
CA LEU A 90 13.80 -8.77 16.26
C LEU A 90 14.91 -9.75 15.81
N VAL A 91 14.51 -10.91 15.27
CA VAL A 91 15.48 -11.90 14.76
C VAL A 91 16.29 -11.31 13.60
N LEU A 92 15.62 -10.66 12.63
CA LEU A 92 16.31 -10.02 11.51
C LEU A 92 17.20 -8.87 11.97
N ALA A 93 16.76 -8.06 12.95
CA ALA A 93 17.55 -7.01 13.55
C ALA A 93 18.87 -7.55 14.14
N LEU A 94 18.80 -8.60 14.96
CA LEU A 94 19.98 -9.23 15.56
C LEU A 94 20.93 -9.79 14.51
N LEU A 95 20.42 -10.47 13.48
CA LEU A 95 21.22 -11.00 12.39
C LEU A 95 21.93 -9.89 11.59
N LEU A 96 21.22 -8.78 11.32
CA LEU A 96 21.77 -7.63 10.58
C LEU A 96 22.81 -6.86 11.42
N VAL A 97 22.54 -6.60 12.69
CA VAL A 97 23.47 -5.88 13.58
C VAL A 97 24.76 -6.69 13.78
N THR A 98 24.65 -8.01 13.88
CA THR A 98 25.81 -8.92 14.03
C THR A 98 26.46 -9.30 12.70
N ASN A 99 25.98 -8.80 11.56
CA ASN A 99 26.46 -9.14 10.20
C ASN A 99 26.39 -10.65 9.86
N HIS A 100 25.43 -11.38 10.43
CA HIS A 100 25.18 -12.79 10.14
C HIS A 100 23.93 -13.00 9.28
N ALA A 101 23.28 -11.91 8.84
CA ALA A 101 22.09 -12.00 7.99
C ALA A 101 22.43 -12.55 6.61
N THR A 102 21.58 -13.43 6.11
CA THR A 102 21.67 -14.01 4.78
C THR A 102 20.41 -13.70 3.97
N LEU A 103 20.51 -13.78 2.64
CA LEU A 103 19.43 -13.43 1.75
C LEU A 103 18.16 -14.28 1.98
N TRP A 104 18.32 -15.59 2.24
CA TRP A 104 17.19 -16.47 2.49
C TRP A 104 16.46 -16.16 3.82
N GLN A 105 17.21 -15.71 4.86
CA GLN A 105 16.62 -15.29 6.14
C GLN A 105 15.78 -14.02 5.97
N LEU A 106 16.28 -13.05 5.22
CA LEU A 106 15.51 -11.85 4.86
C LEU A 106 14.26 -12.22 4.06
N ALA A 107 14.40 -13.13 3.09
CA ALA A 107 13.27 -13.60 2.27
C ALA A 107 12.20 -14.29 3.13
N ALA A 108 12.62 -15.25 3.97
CA ALA A 108 11.71 -15.97 4.86
C ALA A 108 11.02 -15.02 5.85
N GLY A 109 11.78 -14.13 6.48
CA GLY A 109 11.26 -13.12 7.40
C GLY A 109 10.24 -12.20 6.74
N TYR A 110 10.54 -11.70 5.54
CA TYR A 110 9.62 -10.84 4.80
C TYR A 110 8.30 -11.53 4.43
N VAL A 111 8.36 -12.80 4.02
CA VAL A 111 7.17 -13.61 3.71
C VAL A 111 6.32 -13.82 4.96
N VAL A 112 6.93 -14.19 6.10
CA VAL A 112 6.22 -14.39 7.38
C VAL A 112 5.63 -13.07 7.88
N HIS A 113 6.40 -11.98 7.86
CA HIS A 113 5.93 -10.64 8.21
C HIS A 113 4.72 -10.23 7.35
N SER A 114 4.82 -10.40 6.02
CA SER A 114 3.74 -10.09 5.08
C SER A 114 2.49 -10.92 5.34
N ALA A 115 2.63 -12.23 5.60
CA ALA A 115 1.52 -13.10 5.94
C ALA A 115 0.77 -12.62 7.19
N ALA A 116 1.50 -12.31 8.25
CA ALA A 116 0.94 -11.80 9.50
C ALA A 116 0.24 -10.43 9.30
N ALA A 117 0.84 -9.52 8.50
CA ALA A 117 0.24 -8.23 8.19
C ALA A 117 -1.12 -8.35 7.49
N TRP A 118 -1.27 -9.36 6.62
CA TRP A 118 -2.53 -9.58 5.89
C TRP A 118 -3.65 -10.16 6.75
N VAL A 119 -3.32 -10.95 7.75
CA VAL A 119 -4.28 -11.46 8.72
C VAL A 119 -4.74 -10.35 9.68
N PHE A 120 -3.85 -9.43 10.00
CA PHE A 120 -4.14 -8.30 10.90
C PHE A 120 -5.19 -7.32 10.34
N GLY A 121 -5.14 -6.97 9.05
CA GLY A 121 -5.97 -5.94 8.44
C GLY A 121 -7.47 -6.12 8.68
N PRO A 122 -8.10 -7.21 8.16
CA PRO A 122 -9.53 -7.46 8.34
C PRO A 122 -9.97 -7.58 9.80
N ALA A 123 -9.13 -8.19 10.65
CA ALA A 123 -9.40 -8.29 12.08
C ALA A 123 -9.50 -6.91 12.74
N SER A 124 -8.62 -6.00 12.36
CA SER A 124 -8.55 -4.63 12.86
C SER A 124 -9.75 -3.77 12.44
N GLU A 125 -10.15 -3.81 11.16
CA GLU A 125 -11.32 -3.06 10.66
C GLU A 125 -12.59 -3.45 11.40
N GLY A 126 -12.78 -4.72 11.65
CA GLY A 126 -13.95 -5.21 12.36
C GLY A 126 -13.90 -5.01 13.88
N LEU A 127 -12.77 -4.54 14.44
CA LEU A 127 -12.64 -4.30 15.87
C LEU A 127 -13.19 -2.94 16.29
N VAL A 128 -13.02 -1.90 15.48
CA VAL A 128 -13.41 -0.51 15.80
C VAL A 128 -14.85 -0.37 16.29
N PRO A 129 -15.87 -0.98 15.64
CA PRO A 129 -17.26 -0.88 16.10
C PRO A 129 -17.53 -1.50 17.48
N GLN A 130 -16.58 -2.30 18.01
CA GLN A 130 -16.70 -2.91 19.34
C GLN A 130 -16.04 -2.06 20.44
N LEU A 131 -15.29 -1.03 20.04
CA LEU A 131 -14.47 -0.21 20.95
C LEU A 131 -15.11 1.13 21.29
N VAL A 132 -16.03 1.62 20.45
CA VAL A 132 -16.66 2.94 20.57
C VAL A 132 -18.15 2.87 20.27
N PRO A 133 -18.99 3.78 20.80
CA PRO A 133 -20.39 3.93 20.43
C PRO A 133 -20.54 4.21 18.92
N ARG A 134 -21.73 3.86 18.37
CA ARG A 134 -22.01 4.02 16.93
C ARG A 134 -21.79 5.43 16.40
N GLU A 135 -22.12 6.44 17.20
CA GLU A 135 -22.00 7.86 16.88
C GLU A 135 -20.54 8.32 16.74
N GLU A 136 -19.59 7.59 17.32
CA GLU A 136 -18.17 7.91 17.31
C GLU A 136 -17.35 7.07 16.31
N ILE A 137 -17.96 6.06 15.63
CA ILE A 137 -17.24 5.16 14.70
C ILE A 137 -16.56 5.93 13.58
N GLN A 138 -17.25 6.92 12.99
CA GLN A 138 -16.67 7.73 11.91
C GLN A 138 -15.44 8.50 12.40
N GLN A 139 -15.50 9.09 13.57
CA GLN A 139 -14.38 9.84 14.14
C GLN A 139 -13.22 8.91 14.53
N ALA A 140 -13.53 7.71 15.06
CA ALA A 140 -12.54 6.70 15.37
C ALA A 140 -11.79 6.22 14.12
N ASN A 141 -12.51 5.90 13.04
CA ASN A 141 -11.90 5.50 11.78
C ASN A 141 -11.04 6.63 11.18
N ALA A 142 -11.53 7.86 11.16
CA ALA A 142 -10.76 9.01 10.68
C ALA A 142 -9.44 9.21 11.46
N LEU A 143 -9.48 9.04 12.78
CA LEU A 143 -8.28 9.15 13.62
C LEU A 143 -7.28 8.02 13.34
N LEU A 144 -7.75 6.79 13.12
CA LEU A 144 -6.91 5.66 12.73
C LEU A 144 -6.29 5.86 11.36
N GLU A 145 -7.05 6.33 10.37
CA GLU A 145 -6.54 6.62 9.02
C GLU A 145 -5.47 7.70 9.03
N LEU A 146 -5.71 8.80 9.75
CA LEU A 146 -4.71 9.87 9.92
C LEU A 146 -3.43 9.31 10.53
N THR A 147 -3.55 8.49 11.56
CA THR A 147 -2.41 7.90 12.27
C THR A 147 -1.61 6.93 11.41
N GLN A 148 -2.26 6.18 10.52
CA GLN A 148 -1.60 5.24 9.60
C GLN A 148 -0.96 5.94 8.40
N ASN A 149 -1.54 7.04 7.93
CA ASN A 149 -1.07 7.74 6.75
C ASN A 149 -0.04 8.82 7.04
N ALA A 150 -0.08 9.47 8.21
CA ALA A 150 0.90 10.48 8.58
C ALA A 150 2.36 9.98 8.53
N PRO A 151 2.70 8.77 9.03
CA PRO A 151 4.06 8.24 8.93
C PRO A 151 4.55 8.01 7.49
N ALA A 152 3.66 7.89 6.52
CA ALA A 152 4.05 7.74 5.12
C ALA A 152 4.81 8.95 4.56
N ILE A 153 4.66 10.13 5.17
CA ILE A 153 5.35 11.36 4.74
C ILE A 153 6.79 11.36 5.25
N PHE A 154 6.99 11.11 6.53
CA PHE A 154 8.31 11.27 7.17
C PHE A 154 9.04 9.95 7.40
N GLY A 155 8.34 8.82 7.51
CA GLY A 155 8.91 7.51 7.82
C GLY A 155 10.03 7.10 6.85
N PRO A 156 9.82 7.13 5.53
CA PRO A 156 10.87 6.79 4.57
C PRO A 156 12.11 7.68 4.68
N ALA A 157 11.93 8.99 4.83
CA ALA A 157 13.03 9.93 5.01
C ALA A 157 13.79 9.68 6.32
N LEU A 158 13.06 9.45 7.41
CA LEU A 158 13.63 9.10 8.71
C LEU A 158 14.42 7.78 8.64
N SER A 159 13.87 6.75 8.00
CA SER A 159 14.56 5.48 7.77
C SER A 159 15.89 5.67 7.03
N GLY A 160 15.88 6.42 5.93
CA GLY A 160 17.09 6.71 5.17
C GLY A 160 18.16 7.46 6.00
N VAL A 161 17.75 8.39 6.86
CA VAL A 161 18.64 9.11 7.78
C VAL A 161 19.19 8.16 8.84
N LEU A 162 18.34 7.34 9.48
CA LEU A 162 18.78 6.37 10.49
C LEU A 162 19.80 5.38 9.92
N ILE A 163 19.57 4.85 8.71
CA ILE A 163 20.53 3.97 8.04
C ILE A 163 21.87 4.69 7.80
N ALA A 164 21.82 5.94 7.36
CA ALA A 164 23.03 6.74 7.12
C ALA A 164 23.80 7.06 8.40
N VAL A 165 23.12 7.27 9.52
CA VAL A 165 23.73 7.58 10.82
C VAL A 165 24.30 6.31 11.47
N PHE A 166 23.53 5.24 11.50
CA PHE A 166 23.96 3.99 12.16
C PHE A 166 24.81 3.10 11.26
N HIS A 167 24.90 3.37 9.96
CA HIS A 167 25.61 2.57 8.97
C HIS A 167 25.21 1.07 8.97
N ASN A 168 24.06 0.75 9.55
CA ASN A 168 23.51 -0.60 9.64
C ASN A 168 21.98 -0.56 9.67
N THR A 169 21.34 -1.31 8.77
CA THR A 169 19.89 -1.39 8.67
C THR A 169 19.25 -2.09 9.86
N GLY A 170 19.97 -2.97 10.55
CA GLY A 170 19.46 -3.74 11.69
C GLY A 170 18.91 -2.89 12.84
N TRP A 171 19.41 -1.68 13.03
CA TRP A 171 18.87 -0.75 14.02
C TRP A 171 17.44 -0.29 13.68
N VAL A 172 17.14 -0.14 12.40
CA VAL A 172 15.79 0.20 11.95
C VAL A 172 14.84 -0.96 12.19
N PHE A 173 15.29 -2.19 11.91
CA PHE A 173 14.53 -3.42 12.25
C PHE A 173 14.29 -3.56 13.75
N LEU A 174 15.27 -3.20 14.58
CA LEU A 174 15.12 -3.23 16.03
C LEU A 174 14.08 -2.21 16.52
N ILE A 175 14.10 -0.99 15.96
CA ILE A 175 13.08 0.03 16.27
C ILE A 175 11.69 -0.51 15.93
N ASP A 176 11.53 -1.13 14.76
CA ASP A 176 10.24 -1.70 14.36
C ASP A 176 9.81 -2.86 15.25
N ALA A 177 10.72 -3.77 15.60
CA ALA A 177 10.44 -4.83 16.56
C ALA A 177 9.91 -4.27 17.90
N VAL A 178 10.48 -3.18 18.39
CA VAL A 178 10.00 -2.49 19.60
C VAL A 178 8.60 -1.91 19.39
N THR A 179 8.32 -1.32 18.23
CA THR A 179 6.97 -0.78 17.93
C THR A 179 5.90 -1.87 17.93
N PHE A 180 6.20 -3.06 17.38
CA PHE A 180 5.33 -4.22 17.46
C PHE A 180 5.20 -4.77 18.88
N GLY A 181 6.27 -4.74 19.66
CA GLY A 181 6.22 -5.07 21.09
C GLY A 181 5.23 -4.19 21.85
N VAL A 182 5.28 -2.88 21.62
CA VAL A 182 4.32 -1.92 22.20
C VAL A 182 2.89 -2.23 21.75
N SER A 183 2.69 -2.48 20.44
CA SER A 183 1.37 -2.82 19.91
C SER A 183 0.82 -4.11 20.53
N THR A 184 1.64 -5.16 20.61
CA THR A 184 1.28 -6.44 21.23
C THR A 184 0.86 -6.26 22.69
N VAL A 185 1.62 -5.50 23.49
CA VAL A 185 1.27 -5.19 24.88
C VAL A 185 -0.04 -4.39 24.95
N CYS A 186 -0.21 -3.38 24.12
CA CYS A 186 -1.46 -2.61 24.06
C CYS A 186 -2.66 -3.53 23.76
N LEU A 187 -2.55 -4.41 22.76
CA LEU A 187 -3.61 -5.36 22.38
C LEU A 187 -3.90 -6.39 23.50
N ALA A 188 -2.88 -6.87 24.19
CA ALA A 188 -3.05 -7.79 25.33
C ALA A 188 -3.82 -7.16 26.51
N LEU A 189 -3.71 -5.85 26.68
CA LEU A 189 -4.41 -5.09 27.74
C LEU A 189 -5.87 -4.74 27.38
N VAL A 190 -6.28 -4.94 26.13
CA VAL A 190 -7.67 -4.73 25.68
C VAL A 190 -8.54 -5.88 26.18
N ARG A 191 -9.71 -5.57 26.72
CA ARG A 191 -10.72 -6.56 27.10
C ARG A 191 -11.96 -6.36 26.27
N LEU A 192 -12.34 -7.39 25.49
CA LEU A 192 -13.51 -7.40 24.63
C LEU A 192 -14.51 -8.46 25.08
N PRO A 193 -15.81 -8.20 24.92
CA PRO A 193 -16.82 -9.23 25.11
C PRO A 193 -16.73 -10.30 24.03
N PRO A 194 -17.12 -11.56 24.32
CA PRO A 194 -17.22 -12.64 23.34
C PRO A 194 -18.20 -12.27 22.22
N ARG A 195 -17.92 -12.69 20.97
CA ARG A 195 -18.76 -12.47 19.82
C ARG A 195 -19.31 -13.77 19.25
N GLU A 196 -20.55 -13.74 18.76
CA GLU A 196 -21.14 -14.87 18.02
C GLU A 196 -20.62 -14.94 16.57
N PRO A 197 -20.38 -16.15 16.04
CA PRO A 197 -19.97 -16.36 14.65
C PRO A 197 -21.07 -15.92 13.67
N ARG A 198 -20.68 -15.40 12.51
CA ARG A 198 -21.60 -15.00 11.43
C ARG A 198 -21.49 -15.96 10.25
N GLU A 199 -22.62 -16.36 9.66
CA GLU A 199 -22.66 -17.19 8.45
C GLU A 199 -22.20 -16.41 7.21
N GLN A 200 -21.43 -17.07 6.33
CA GLN A 200 -20.89 -16.47 5.09
C GLN A 200 -21.43 -17.18 3.84
N GLU A 201 -21.62 -16.39 2.77
CA GLU A 201 -21.96 -16.89 1.44
C GLU A 201 -20.73 -17.37 0.65
N SER A 202 -20.94 -18.19 -0.39
CA SER A 202 -19.86 -18.81 -1.19
C SER A 202 -19.12 -17.80 -2.09
N PHE A 203 -17.83 -17.58 -1.87
CA PHE A 203 -16.93 -16.68 -2.60
C PHE A 203 -16.93 -16.86 -4.14
N PHE A 204 -16.94 -18.11 -4.64
CA PHE A 204 -16.91 -18.37 -6.09
C PHE A 204 -18.18 -17.93 -6.84
N ARG A 205 -19.33 -17.97 -6.19
CA ARG A 205 -20.59 -17.51 -6.79
C ARG A 205 -20.63 -15.99 -6.94
N GLU A 206 -20.02 -15.29 -6.01
CA GLU A 206 -19.88 -13.84 -6.04
C GLU A 206 -18.95 -13.35 -7.15
N LEU A 207 -17.82 -14.06 -7.39
CA LEU A 207 -16.88 -13.72 -8.46
C LEU A 207 -17.51 -13.76 -9.85
N THR A 208 -18.24 -14.81 -10.20
CA THR A 208 -18.82 -14.94 -11.55
C THR A 208 -19.85 -13.85 -11.86
N THR A 209 -20.64 -13.45 -10.88
CA THR A 209 -21.63 -12.37 -11.01
C THR A 209 -20.93 -11.02 -11.14
N GLY A 210 -19.87 -10.77 -10.36
CA GLY A 210 -19.06 -9.56 -10.43
C GLY A 210 -18.41 -9.37 -11.81
N TRP A 211 -17.85 -10.45 -12.40
CA TRP A 211 -17.23 -10.38 -13.73
C TRP A 211 -18.21 -9.96 -14.84
N ARG A 212 -19.42 -10.48 -14.82
CA ARG A 212 -20.46 -10.06 -15.79
C ARG A 212 -20.78 -8.57 -15.64
N ALA A 213 -20.88 -8.09 -14.42
CA ALA A 213 -21.13 -6.69 -14.14
C ALA A 213 -19.96 -5.77 -14.55
N VAL A 214 -18.70 -6.20 -14.41
CA VAL A 214 -17.51 -5.49 -14.91
C VAL A 214 -17.54 -5.43 -16.44
N ARG A 215 -17.72 -6.58 -17.10
CA ARG A 215 -17.69 -6.69 -18.56
C ARG A 215 -18.81 -5.93 -19.27
N SER A 216 -19.97 -5.76 -18.62
CA SER A 216 -21.09 -4.99 -19.18
C SER A 216 -20.89 -3.48 -19.20
N ARG A 217 -19.78 -2.99 -18.61
CA ARG A 217 -19.45 -1.55 -18.50
C ARG A 217 -18.12 -1.27 -19.17
N ASP A 218 -18.14 -0.79 -20.42
CA ASP A 218 -16.94 -0.54 -21.22
C ASP A 218 -15.94 0.38 -20.52
N TRP A 219 -16.42 1.46 -19.91
CA TRP A 219 -15.59 2.38 -19.17
C TRP A 219 -14.85 1.70 -17.99
N TYR A 220 -15.45 0.67 -17.38
CA TYR A 220 -14.89 -0.02 -16.23
C TYR A 220 -13.70 -0.91 -16.63
N TRP A 221 -13.95 -1.92 -17.50
CA TRP A 221 -12.91 -2.88 -17.87
C TRP A 221 -11.75 -2.25 -18.65
N GLN A 222 -12.02 -1.18 -19.44
CA GLN A 222 -10.96 -0.44 -20.14
C GLN A 222 -10.01 0.27 -19.17
N ASN A 223 -10.54 0.92 -18.13
CA ASN A 223 -9.73 1.49 -17.05
C ASN A 223 -8.98 0.39 -16.29
N LEU A 224 -9.63 -0.73 -16.02
CA LEU A 224 -9.04 -1.82 -15.27
C LEU A 224 -7.80 -2.39 -15.96
N ILE A 225 -7.79 -2.48 -17.30
CA ILE A 225 -6.61 -2.87 -18.06
C ILE A 225 -5.49 -1.83 -17.92
N SER A 226 -5.78 -0.54 -18.03
CA SER A 226 -4.75 0.49 -17.88
C SER A 226 -4.18 0.55 -16.46
N HIS A 227 -5.03 0.34 -15.44
CA HIS A 227 -4.59 0.22 -14.05
C HIS A 227 -3.75 -1.04 -13.81
N ALA A 228 -4.09 -2.18 -14.43
CA ALA A 228 -3.29 -3.39 -14.38
C ALA A 228 -1.89 -3.18 -14.96
N LEU A 229 -1.79 -2.50 -16.10
CA LEU A 229 -0.50 -2.16 -16.72
C LEU A 229 0.30 -1.18 -15.87
N TRP A 230 -0.34 -0.24 -15.20
CA TRP A 230 0.31 0.62 -14.21
C TRP A 230 0.87 -0.21 -13.05
N ASN A 231 0.06 -1.13 -12.48
CA ASN A 231 0.48 -2.03 -11.40
C ASN A 231 1.57 -3.02 -11.84
N PHE A 232 1.72 -3.30 -13.13
CA PHE A 232 2.84 -4.08 -13.67
C PHE A 232 4.12 -3.26 -13.80
N GLY A 233 4.03 -2.04 -14.35
CA GLY A 233 5.20 -1.24 -14.70
C GLY A 233 5.80 -0.46 -13.51
N PHE A 234 4.98 0.05 -12.60
CA PHE A 234 5.45 0.85 -11.47
C PHE A 234 6.36 0.08 -10.47
N PRO A 235 6.19 -1.23 -10.22
CA PRO A 235 7.14 -2.06 -9.48
C PRO A 235 8.59 -1.99 -9.93
N PHE A 236 8.87 -1.69 -11.20
CA PHE A 236 10.24 -1.48 -11.67
C PHE A 236 10.93 -0.31 -10.94
N PHE A 237 10.19 0.74 -10.62
CA PHE A 237 10.70 1.83 -9.78
C PHE A 237 11.04 1.35 -8.38
N GLN A 238 10.20 0.51 -7.78
CA GLN A 238 10.40 0.00 -6.42
C GLN A 238 11.60 -0.94 -6.31
N VAL A 239 11.83 -1.78 -7.32
CA VAL A 239 12.92 -2.77 -7.33
C VAL A 239 14.24 -2.14 -7.77
N LEU A 240 14.22 -1.34 -8.83
CA LEU A 240 15.46 -0.78 -9.41
C LEU A 240 15.89 0.52 -8.72
N GLY A 241 14.95 1.23 -8.10
CA GLY A 241 15.21 2.51 -7.45
C GLY A 241 16.25 2.46 -6.34
N PRO A 242 16.17 1.56 -5.34
CA PRO A 242 17.19 1.41 -4.30
C PRO A 242 18.57 1.09 -4.88
N ILE A 243 18.63 0.28 -5.94
CA ILE A 243 19.88 -0.08 -6.62
C ILE A 243 20.51 1.15 -7.28
N VAL A 244 19.73 1.89 -8.08
CA VAL A 244 20.18 3.14 -8.72
C VAL A 244 20.57 4.19 -7.67
N ALA A 245 19.82 4.29 -6.57
CA ALA A 245 20.12 5.21 -5.49
C ALA A 245 21.47 4.88 -4.82
N THR A 246 21.76 3.60 -4.61
CA THR A 246 23.05 3.15 -4.06
C THR A 246 24.21 3.49 -4.99
N GLN A 247 24.02 3.33 -6.29
CA GLN A 247 25.07 3.53 -7.28
C GLN A 247 25.32 4.99 -7.68
N HIS A 248 24.27 5.84 -7.65
CA HIS A 248 24.31 7.17 -8.29
C HIS A 248 23.79 8.33 -7.45
N LEU A 249 23.09 8.11 -6.33
CA LEU A 249 22.38 9.18 -5.62
C LEU A 249 22.77 9.33 -4.14
N GLY A 250 23.68 8.50 -3.63
CA GLY A 250 24.09 8.54 -2.21
C GLY A 250 23.30 7.59 -1.30
N GLY A 251 22.71 6.54 -1.86
CA GLY A 251 22.19 5.38 -1.13
C GLY A 251 20.85 5.61 -0.41
N ALA A 252 20.73 5.02 0.78
CA ALA A 252 19.48 4.96 1.56
C ALA A 252 18.93 6.34 1.92
N LYS A 253 19.79 7.30 2.24
CA LYS A 253 19.36 8.68 2.57
C LYS A 253 18.62 9.33 1.40
N ALA A 254 19.21 9.28 0.20
CA ALA A 254 18.59 9.83 -1.00
C ALA A 254 17.27 9.13 -1.33
N TRP A 255 17.26 7.79 -1.26
CA TRP A 255 16.05 7.00 -1.52
C TRP A 255 14.94 7.26 -0.51
N GLY A 256 15.31 7.47 0.76
CA GLY A 256 14.36 7.85 1.81
C GLY A 256 13.67 9.20 1.53
N PHE A 257 14.42 10.22 1.09
CA PHE A 257 13.84 11.52 0.69
C PHE A 257 12.96 11.40 -0.54
N ILE A 258 13.38 10.65 -1.56
CA ILE A 258 12.56 10.37 -2.75
C ILE A 258 11.24 9.73 -2.32
N SER A 259 11.29 8.69 -1.50
CA SER A 259 10.11 7.95 -1.04
C SER A 259 9.22 8.80 -0.11
N GLY A 260 9.80 9.65 0.74
CA GLY A 260 9.05 10.59 1.58
C GLY A 260 8.24 11.61 0.77
N ALA A 261 8.78 12.08 -0.37
CA ALA A 261 8.06 12.96 -1.29
C ALA A 261 6.77 12.32 -1.84
N SER A 262 6.75 10.98 -1.98
CA SER A 262 5.54 10.23 -2.34
C SER A 262 4.40 10.42 -1.34
N GLY A 263 4.68 10.30 -0.04
CA GLY A 263 3.68 10.50 1.01
C GLY A 263 3.07 11.90 0.97
N LEU A 264 3.91 12.92 0.82
CA LEU A 264 3.46 14.30 0.71
C LEU A 264 2.60 14.53 -0.54
N GLY A 265 3.02 13.98 -1.69
CA GLY A 265 2.26 14.06 -2.93
C GLY A 265 0.87 13.44 -2.80
N TYR A 266 0.79 12.25 -2.20
CA TYR A 266 -0.48 11.55 -1.99
C TYR A 266 -1.44 12.33 -1.09
N VAL A 267 -0.95 12.88 0.02
CA VAL A 267 -1.78 13.69 0.94
C VAL A 267 -2.30 14.95 0.25
N LEU A 268 -1.44 15.69 -0.45
CA LEU A 268 -1.86 16.92 -1.15
C LEU A 268 -2.83 16.63 -2.31
N GLY A 269 -2.65 15.54 -3.05
CA GLY A 269 -3.58 15.08 -4.06
C GLY A 269 -4.96 14.75 -3.47
N SER A 270 -4.99 14.03 -2.35
CA SER A 270 -6.23 13.72 -1.64
C SER A 270 -6.96 14.97 -1.14
N VAL A 271 -6.21 15.95 -0.59
CA VAL A 271 -6.79 17.25 -0.12
C VAL A 271 -7.37 18.05 -1.28
N LEU A 272 -6.71 18.04 -2.45
CA LEU A 272 -7.23 18.75 -3.62
C LEU A 272 -8.61 18.23 -4.03
N VAL A 273 -8.80 16.91 -4.08
CA VAL A 273 -10.06 16.30 -4.51
C VAL A 273 -11.22 16.63 -3.57
N LEU A 274 -10.97 16.91 -2.29
CA LEU A 274 -12.02 17.36 -1.37
C LEU A 274 -12.70 18.65 -1.83
N ARG A 275 -11.97 19.53 -2.53
CA ARG A 275 -12.45 20.84 -2.99
C ARG A 275 -12.69 20.90 -4.50
N TRP A 276 -11.97 20.09 -5.26
CA TRP A 276 -12.04 20.09 -6.72
C TRP A 276 -12.85 18.91 -7.23
N LYS A 277 -13.94 19.20 -7.89
CA LYS A 277 -14.89 18.24 -8.41
C LYS A 277 -14.90 18.31 -9.95
N PRO A 278 -13.99 17.62 -10.65
CA PRO A 278 -13.88 17.70 -12.10
C PRO A 278 -15.11 17.15 -12.81
N SER A 279 -15.47 17.73 -13.97
CA SER A 279 -16.59 17.26 -14.80
C SER A 279 -16.35 15.88 -15.40
N ARG A 280 -15.09 15.51 -15.68
CA ARG A 280 -14.68 14.22 -16.23
C ARG A 280 -13.71 13.50 -15.29
N PRO A 281 -14.23 12.90 -14.22
CA PRO A 281 -13.38 12.36 -13.14
C PRO A 281 -12.44 11.26 -13.61
N LEU A 282 -12.86 10.34 -14.50
CA LEU A 282 -12.02 9.26 -15.00
C LEU A 282 -10.84 9.77 -15.87
N VAL A 283 -11.09 10.81 -16.68
CA VAL A 283 -10.01 11.42 -17.49
C VAL A 283 -8.97 12.06 -16.57
N VAL A 284 -9.40 12.83 -15.58
CA VAL A 284 -8.49 13.47 -14.62
C VAL A 284 -7.69 12.43 -13.83
N GLY A 285 -8.33 11.37 -13.36
CA GLY A 285 -7.67 10.26 -12.66
C GLY A 285 -6.61 9.56 -13.51
N ASN A 286 -6.93 9.23 -14.77
CA ASN A 286 -5.97 8.59 -15.69
C ASN A 286 -4.82 9.51 -16.08
N VAL A 287 -5.06 10.82 -16.30
CA VAL A 287 -3.98 11.81 -16.47
C VAL A 287 -3.06 11.82 -15.24
N GLY A 288 -3.62 11.68 -14.04
CA GLY A 288 -2.85 11.49 -12.81
C GLY A 288 -1.96 10.25 -12.86
N LEU A 289 -2.44 9.12 -13.39
CA LEU A 289 -1.64 7.89 -13.54
C LEU A 289 -0.54 8.00 -14.59
N VAL A 290 -0.71 8.81 -15.65
CA VAL A 290 0.36 9.08 -16.63
C VAL A 290 1.60 9.64 -15.93
N LEU A 291 1.41 10.45 -14.88
CA LEU A 291 2.52 11.00 -14.08
C LEU A 291 3.35 9.91 -13.42
N GLY A 292 2.82 8.69 -13.26
CA GLY A 292 3.58 7.51 -12.79
C GLY A 292 4.78 7.13 -13.67
N GLY A 293 4.77 7.50 -14.94
CA GLY A 293 5.90 7.34 -15.83
C GLY A 293 7.07 8.30 -15.54
N VAL A 294 6.80 9.46 -14.94
CA VAL A 294 7.82 10.51 -14.72
C VAL A 294 8.97 10.05 -13.83
N PRO A 295 8.74 9.46 -12.62
CA PRO A 295 9.85 9.01 -11.79
C PRO A 295 10.66 7.87 -12.45
N LEU A 296 10.05 7.02 -13.26
CA LEU A 296 10.74 5.97 -14.02
C LEU A 296 11.67 6.57 -15.08
N LEU A 297 11.21 7.58 -15.83
CA LEU A 297 12.02 8.30 -16.81
C LEU A 297 13.21 9.01 -16.15
N LEU A 298 12.98 9.69 -15.03
CA LEU A 298 14.03 10.40 -14.29
C LEU A 298 15.03 9.43 -13.68
N LEU A 299 14.58 8.26 -13.22
CA LEU A 299 15.45 7.22 -12.68
C LEU A 299 16.28 6.53 -13.79
N ALA A 300 15.78 6.44 -15.03
CA ALA A 300 16.51 5.90 -16.17
C ALA A 300 17.75 6.73 -16.54
N LYS A 301 17.77 8.02 -16.18
CA LYS A 301 18.93 8.90 -16.32
C LYS A 301 19.01 9.78 -15.07
N PRO A 302 19.54 9.25 -13.95
CA PRO A 302 19.53 9.94 -12.69
C PRO A 302 20.43 11.18 -12.74
N THR A 303 19.83 12.37 -12.60
CA THR A 303 20.52 13.67 -12.57
C THR A 303 20.64 14.21 -11.14
N GLY A 304 19.97 13.57 -10.19
CA GLY A 304 20.01 13.94 -8.77
C GLY A 304 18.76 13.47 -8.01
N THR A 305 18.83 13.57 -6.70
CA THR A 305 17.76 13.13 -5.79
C THR A 305 16.47 13.96 -5.97
N TRP A 306 16.58 15.28 -6.06
CA TRP A 306 15.43 16.18 -6.06
C TRP A 306 14.53 16.09 -7.29
N PRO A 307 15.06 15.98 -8.53
CA PRO A 307 14.20 15.76 -9.69
C PRO A 307 13.38 14.48 -9.59
N ILE A 308 13.99 13.38 -9.12
CA ILE A 308 13.30 12.09 -8.94
C ILE A 308 12.25 12.21 -7.82
N ALA A 309 12.57 12.89 -6.72
CA ALA A 309 11.63 13.15 -5.64
C ALA A 309 10.42 13.98 -6.12
N ALA A 310 10.64 15.01 -6.93
CA ALA A 310 9.57 15.80 -7.54
C ALA A 310 8.71 14.96 -8.51
N GLY A 311 9.34 14.10 -9.31
CA GLY A 311 8.64 13.16 -10.19
C GLY A 311 7.77 12.16 -9.40
N LEU A 312 8.29 11.61 -8.31
CA LEU A 312 7.56 10.68 -7.46
C LEU A 312 6.43 11.39 -6.67
N PHE A 313 6.67 12.61 -6.22
CA PHE A 313 5.62 13.48 -5.66
C PHE A 313 4.47 13.64 -6.65
N ALA A 314 4.75 14.03 -7.90
CA ALA A 314 3.75 14.23 -8.94
C ALA A 314 2.99 12.93 -9.26
N SER A 315 3.71 11.80 -9.33
CA SER A 315 3.12 10.47 -9.52
C SER A 315 2.13 10.12 -8.40
N SER A 316 2.54 10.29 -7.15
CA SER A 316 1.71 9.96 -5.98
C SER A 316 0.53 10.93 -5.81
N PHE A 317 0.72 12.19 -6.16
CA PHE A 317 -0.36 13.17 -6.25
C PHE A 317 -1.41 12.73 -7.27
N GLY A 318 -0.99 12.32 -8.48
CA GLY A 318 -1.87 11.79 -9.52
C GLY A 318 -2.59 10.50 -9.10
N LEU A 319 -1.89 9.59 -8.41
CA LEU A 319 -2.47 8.37 -7.87
C LEU A 319 -3.58 8.64 -6.85
N ALA A 320 -3.39 9.65 -5.98
CA ALA A 320 -4.41 10.06 -5.01
C ALA A 320 -5.67 10.62 -5.71
N LEU A 321 -5.49 11.42 -6.77
CA LEU A 321 -6.60 11.88 -7.60
C LEU A 321 -7.37 10.71 -8.18
N LEU A 322 -6.66 9.76 -8.81
CA LEU A 322 -7.31 8.58 -9.37
C LEU A 322 -8.10 7.83 -8.31
N ASN A 323 -7.47 7.43 -7.21
CA ASN A 323 -8.11 6.59 -6.20
C ASN A 323 -9.42 7.20 -5.71
N THR A 324 -9.42 8.49 -5.39
CA THR A 324 -10.62 9.16 -4.90
C THR A 324 -11.70 9.29 -5.98
N LEU A 325 -11.32 9.70 -7.19
CA LEU A 325 -12.25 9.91 -8.30
C LEU A 325 -12.80 8.59 -8.83
N TRP A 326 -11.96 7.56 -8.93
CA TRP A 326 -12.36 6.21 -9.33
C TRP A 326 -13.46 5.65 -8.44
N TRP A 327 -13.21 5.61 -7.13
CA TRP A 327 -14.18 5.07 -6.17
C TRP A 327 -15.47 5.91 -6.13
N SER A 328 -15.38 7.23 -6.28
CA SER A 328 -16.57 8.07 -6.37
C SER A 328 -17.43 7.72 -7.58
N VAL A 329 -16.83 7.46 -8.76
CA VAL A 329 -17.56 7.06 -9.97
C VAL A 329 -18.12 5.65 -9.84
N VAL A 330 -17.32 4.71 -9.33
CA VAL A 330 -17.73 3.32 -9.13
C VAL A 330 -18.95 3.25 -8.20
N GLN A 331 -18.90 3.93 -7.07
CA GLN A 331 -20.02 3.95 -6.11
C GLN A 331 -21.28 4.64 -6.64
N ALA A 332 -21.12 5.66 -7.51
CA ALA A 332 -22.26 6.35 -8.08
C ALA A 332 -22.94 5.60 -9.24
N ARG A 333 -22.17 4.75 -9.98
CA ARG A 333 -22.65 4.13 -11.24
C ARG A 333 -22.82 2.62 -11.19
N VAL A 334 -22.34 1.96 -10.17
CA VAL A 334 -22.50 0.52 -9.96
C VAL A 334 -23.60 0.30 -8.91
N PRO A 335 -24.65 -0.48 -9.22
CA PRO A 335 -25.71 -0.79 -8.26
C PRO A 335 -25.16 -1.42 -6.98
N GLU A 336 -25.74 -1.07 -5.83
CA GLU A 336 -25.27 -1.49 -4.50
C GLU A 336 -25.21 -3.02 -4.34
N ASP A 337 -26.17 -3.74 -4.95
CA ASP A 337 -26.29 -5.21 -4.91
C ASP A 337 -25.14 -5.96 -5.58
N VAL A 338 -24.40 -5.31 -6.52
CA VAL A 338 -23.25 -5.89 -7.22
C VAL A 338 -21.94 -5.16 -6.92
N LEU A 339 -21.97 -4.05 -6.17
CA LEU A 339 -20.80 -3.19 -5.91
C LEU A 339 -19.64 -3.95 -5.24
N SER A 340 -19.93 -4.74 -4.22
CA SER A 340 -18.91 -5.55 -3.52
C SER A 340 -18.22 -6.54 -4.47
N ARG A 341 -18.99 -7.17 -5.35
CA ARG A 341 -18.50 -8.15 -6.32
C ARG A 341 -17.65 -7.51 -7.42
N VAL A 342 -18.04 -6.34 -7.88
CA VAL A 342 -17.26 -5.54 -8.86
C VAL A 342 -15.97 -5.05 -8.23
N SER A 343 -16.01 -4.56 -7.00
CA SER A 343 -14.81 -4.14 -6.25
C SER A 343 -13.83 -5.29 -6.01
N SER A 344 -14.32 -6.51 -5.78
CA SER A 344 -13.46 -7.69 -5.64
C SER A 344 -12.64 -7.96 -6.91
N TRP A 345 -13.19 -7.75 -8.11
CA TRP A 345 -12.44 -7.87 -9.37
C TRP A 345 -11.41 -6.77 -9.56
N ASP A 346 -11.71 -5.54 -9.16
CA ASP A 346 -10.77 -4.43 -9.20
C ASP A 346 -9.53 -4.73 -8.34
N TRP A 347 -9.77 -5.15 -7.09
CA TRP A 347 -8.70 -5.57 -6.18
C TRP A 347 -7.93 -6.80 -6.68
N LEU A 348 -8.63 -7.80 -7.23
CA LEU A 348 -7.99 -9.04 -7.71
C LEU A 348 -7.03 -8.74 -8.87
N ILE A 349 -7.45 -7.97 -9.87
CA ILE A 349 -6.63 -7.64 -11.03
C ILE A 349 -5.44 -6.77 -10.61
N SER A 350 -5.66 -5.76 -9.77
CA SER A 350 -4.59 -4.92 -9.24
C SER A 350 -3.58 -5.71 -8.41
N LEU A 351 -4.05 -6.69 -7.61
CA LEU A 351 -3.21 -7.50 -6.73
C LEU A 351 -2.38 -8.55 -7.47
N VAL A 352 -2.97 -9.23 -8.47
CA VAL A 352 -2.29 -10.36 -9.17
C VAL A 352 -1.16 -9.85 -10.06
N ILE A 353 -1.31 -8.69 -10.68
CA ILE A 353 -0.34 -8.15 -11.64
C ILE A 353 0.88 -7.52 -10.95
N ASN A 354 0.71 -6.91 -9.79
CA ASN A 354 1.80 -6.22 -9.09
C ASN A 354 2.98 -7.15 -8.73
N PRO A 355 2.80 -8.33 -8.10
CA PRO A 355 3.91 -9.25 -7.83
C PRO A 355 4.60 -9.77 -9.09
N VAL A 356 3.88 -9.87 -10.22
CA VAL A 356 4.52 -10.22 -11.51
C VAL A 356 5.49 -9.12 -11.92
N GLY A 357 5.08 -7.85 -11.86
CA GLY A 357 5.96 -6.71 -12.13
C GLY A 357 7.20 -6.68 -11.23
N LEU A 358 7.02 -6.94 -9.92
CA LEU A 358 8.12 -7.04 -8.95
C LEU A 358 9.11 -8.16 -9.32
N ALA A 359 8.60 -9.37 -9.63
CA ALA A 359 9.42 -10.53 -9.92
C ALA A 359 10.25 -10.39 -11.20
N VAL A 360 9.67 -9.76 -12.25
CA VAL A 360 10.35 -9.66 -13.55
C VAL A 360 11.25 -8.43 -13.69
N ALA A 361 11.12 -7.43 -12.82
CA ALA A 361 11.87 -6.17 -12.91
C ALA A 361 13.39 -6.39 -12.91
N GLY A 362 13.91 -7.21 -11.99
CA GLY A 362 15.33 -7.55 -11.89
C GLY A 362 15.84 -8.35 -13.10
N PRO A 363 15.24 -9.51 -13.45
CA PRO A 363 15.59 -10.28 -14.63
C PRO A 363 15.58 -9.46 -15.93
N ILE A 364 14.53 -8.65 -16.17
CA ILE A 364 14.46 -7.79 -17.36
C ILE A 364 15.59 -6.75 -17.33
N ALA A 365 15.85 -6.10 -16.19
CA ALA A 365 16.94 -5.14 -16.07
C ALA A 365 18.32 -5.77 -16.31
N THR A 366 18.50 -7.05 -15.94
CA THR A 366 19.74 -7.81 -16.23
C THR A 366 19.88 -8.11 -17.71
N ALA A 367 18.80 -8.44 -18.40
CA ALA A 367 18.81 -8.81 -19.82
C ALA A 367 18.98 -7.60 -20.76
N VAL A 368 18.27 -6.49 -20.52
CA VAL A 368 18.22 -5.33 -21.44
C VAL A 368 18.90 -4.08 -20.88
N GLY A 369 19.43 -4.15 -19.66
CA GLY A 369 20.00 -3.01 -18.92
C GLY A 369 18.95 -2.21 -18.15
N VAL A 370 19.36 -1.67 -16.98
CA VAL A 370 18.49 -0.91 -16.06
C VAL A 370 17.79 0.26 -16.75
N ARG A 371 18.54 1.02 -17.58
CA ARG A 371 17.98 2.17 -18.29
C ARG A 371 16.84 1.79 -19.23
N THR A 372 17.05 0.77 -20.06
CA THR A 372 16.04 0.30 -21.03
C THR A 372 14.82 -0.24 -20.30
N ALA A 373 15.01 -1.05 -19.25
CA ALA A 373 13.94 -1.59 -18.43
C ALA A 373 13.05 -0.47 -17.83
N LEU A 374 13.66 0.59 -17.29
CA LEU A 374 12.94 1.74 -16.74
C LEU A 374 12.19 2.55 -17.82
N LEU A 375 12.78 2.73 -19.00
CA LEU A 375 12.11 3.43 -20.11
C LEU A 375 10.90 2.64 -20.63
N VAL A 376 11.04 1.31 -20.78
CA VAL A 376 9.91 0.44 -21.18
C VAL A 376 8.83 0.45 -20.09
N ALA A 377 9.21 0.35 -18.82
CA ALA A 377 8.26 0.42 -17.72
C ALA A 377 7.53 1.78 -17.67
N ALA A 378 8.24 2.90 -17.94
CA ALA A 378 7.61 4.22 -18.04
C ALA A 378 6.57 4.28 -19.17
N ALA A 379 6.88 3.69 -20.33
CA ALA A 379 5.93 3.60 -21.44
C ALA A 379 4.71 2.73 -21.09
N VAL A 380 4.92 1.57 -20.46
CA VAL A 380 3.84 0.68 -19.99
C VAL A 380 2.93 1.36 -18.96
N VAL A 381 3.48 2.20 -18.10
CA VAL A 381 2.72 2.99 -17.12
C VAL A 381 1.97 4.14 -17.78
N ALA A 382 2.64 4.93 -18.63
CA ALA A 382 2.09 6.19 -19.09
C ALA A 382 1.19 6.03 -20.34
N VAL A 383 1.60 5.23 -21.33
CA VAL A 383 0.89 5.17 -22.63
C VAL A 383 -0.52 4.62 -22.52
N PRO A 384 -0.80 3.48 -21.84
CA PRO A 384 -2.17 2.97 -21.72
C PRO A 384 -3.09 3.93 -20.98
N ASN A 385 -2.61 4.58 -19.92
CA ASN A 385 -3.37 5.56 -19.15
C ASN A 385 -3.62 6.85 -19.95
N ALA A 386 -2.71 7.25 -20.83
CA ALA A 386 -2.95 8.33 -21.77
C ALA A 386 -3.98 7.94 -22.82
N LEU A 387 -3.85 6.75 -23.42
CA LEU A 387 -4.76 6.27 -24.48
C LEU A 387 -6.19 6.11 -23.99
N VAL A 388 -6.39 5.58 -22.78
CA VAL A 388 -7.72 5.38 -22.20
C VAL A 388 -8.49 6.70 -22.05
N CYS A 389 -7.79 7.84 -21.87
CA CYS A 389 -8.39 9.16 -21.81
C CYS A 389 -9.09 9.59 -23.12
N PHE A 390 -8.73 8.98 -24.25
CA PHE A 390 -9.34 9.29 -25.55
C PHE A 390 -10.54 8.40 -25.88
N LEU A 391 -10.78 7.34 -25.11
CA LEU A 391 -11.88 6.44 -25.36
C LEU A 391 -13.23 7.11 -25.07
N PRO A 392 -14.20 7.02 -26.02
CA PRO A 392 -15.51 7.66 -25.84
C PRO A 392 -16.27 7.18 -24.60
N SER A 393 -16.14 5.88 -24.26
CA SER A 393 -16.74 5.27 -23.07
C SER A 393 -16.24 5.93 -21.77
N VAL A 394 -14.96 6.30 -21.68
CA VAL A 394 -14.35 6.92 -20.51
C VAL A 394 -14.65 8.43 -20.49
N ARG A 395 -14.58 9.10 -21.64
CA ARG A 395 -14.84 10.56 -21.74
C ARG A 395 -16.29 10.94 -21.45
N ARG A 396 -17.25 10.05 -21.74
CA ARG A 396 -18.69 10.27 -21.50
C ARG A 396 -19.09 10.03 -20.05
N VAL A 397 -18.19 9.50 -19.22
CA VAL A 397 -18.43 9.40 -17.77
C VAL A 397 -18.27 10.78 -17.17
N GLU A 398 -19.34 11.56 -17.21
CA GLU A 398 -19.43 12.86 -16.56
C GLU A 398 -19.94 12.70 -15.14
N ARG A 399 -19.64 13.65 -14.29
CA ARG A 399 -20.19 13.72 -12.95
C ARG A 399 -21.70 13.99 -13.04
N GLU A 400 -22.50 13.23 -12.33
CA GLU A 400 -23.92 13.55 -12.19
C GLU A 400 -24.08 14.89 -11.46
N PRO A 401 -24.99 15.76 -11.93
CA PRO A 401 -25.30 16.99 -11.22
C PRO A 401 -25.81 16.63 -9.81
N GLU A 402 -25.38 17.41 -8.81
CA GLU A 402 -25.97 17.26 -7.47
C GLU A 402 -27.49 17.46 -7.55
N PRO A 403 -28.31 16.59 -6.93
CA PRO A 403 -29.75 16.80 -6.90
C PRO A 403 -30.02 18.21 -6.34
N VAL A 404 -30.76 19.02 -7.09
CA VAL A 404 -31.18 20.35 -6.64
C VAL A 404 -31.96 20.14 -5.35
N PRO A 405 -31.59 20.76 -4.23
CA PRO A 405 -32.37 20.64 -3.01
C PRO A 405 -33.82 21.02 -3.34
N ALA A 406 -34.77 20.13 -3.02
CA ALA A 406 -36.18 20.43 -3.16
C ALA A 406 -36.47 21.68 -2.35
N THR A 407 -36.84 22.75 -3.05
CA THR A 407 -37.25 24.06 -2.50
C THR A 407 -38.55 23.94 -1.75
#